data_b403bad5a31ebba75bd60d999bd7c79d
#
_entry.id   b403bad5a31ebba75bd60d999bd7c79d
#
_cell.length_a   1.000
_cell.length_b   1.000
_cell.length_c   1.000
_cell.angle_alpha   90.00
_cell.angle_beta   90.00
_cell.angle_gamma   90.00
#
_symmetry.space_group_name_H-M   'P 1'
#
loop_
_entity.id
_entity.type
_entity.pdbx_description
1 polymer ?
#
loop_
_entity_poly.entity_id
_entity_poly.type
_entity_poly.pdbx_seq_one_letter_code
_entity_poly.pdbx_strand_id
1 'polypeptide(L)'
;MKIKLLTLTLFFLLNTTQLFAEIYEVNNEKIEMLLENSVPLIDIRTEGEWRETGVINNSYLLTFFDKDGNYNFKKWMIEVEGIADENGPVIIMCRSGRRSSIVSNMMIKGNSEYLIYHVTNGIKSWIESSNKTVKPD
;
A
#
# COMPACT_ATOMS: atom_id res chain seq x y z
N MET A 1 -3.98 63.43 -25.84
CA MET A 1 -3.00 62.46 -25.35
C MET A 1 -3.77 61.23 -24.87
N LYS A 2 -3.73 60.12 -25.60
CA LYS A 2 -4.47 58.91 -25.26
C LYS A 2 -3.57 58.02 -24.46
N ILE A 3 -3.87 57.85 -23.17
CA ILE A 3 -3.18 56.90 -22.29
C ILE A 3 -3.73 55.50 -22.60
N LYS A 4 -2.88 54.67 -23.21
CA LYS A 4 -3.18 53.23 -23.38
C LYS A 4 -2.94 52.52 -22.05
N LEU A 5 -4.03 52.10 -21.41
CA LEU A 5 -3.99 51.23 -20.23
C LEU A 5 -3.57 49.83 -20.67
N LEU A 6 -2.33 49.46 -20.35
CA LEU A 6 -1.80 48.12 -20.61
C LEU A 6 -2.27 47.20 -19.48
N THR A 7 -3.32 46.42 -19.71
CA THR A 7 -3.78 45.40 -18.79
C THR A 7 -2.82 44.20 -18.84
N LEU A 8 -1.94 44.13 -17.83
CA LEU A 8 -1.07 42.98 -17.60
C LEU A 8 -1.89 41.84 -17.03
N THR A 9 -2.32 40.93 -17.88
CA THR A 9 -3.01 39.70 -17.45
C THR A 9 -1.96 38.73 -16.90
N LEU A 10 -1.86 38.69 -15.55
CA LEU A 10 -1.02 37.72 -14.85
C LEU A 10 -1.66 36.33 -14.97
N PHE A 11 -1.13 35.53 -15.89
CA PHE A 11 -1.53 34.13 -16.05
C PHE A 11 -0.90 33.32 -14.92
N PHE A 12 -1.67 33.10 -13.86
CA PHE A 12 -1.29 32.20 -12.76
C PHE A 12 -1.40 30.76 -13.30
N LEU A 13 -0.28 30.20 -13.78
CA LEU A 13 -0.17 28.77 -14.07
C LEU A 13 -0.27 28.00 -12.75
N LEU A 14 -1.47 27.57 -12.41
CA LEU A 14 -1.69 26.56 -11.39
C LEU A 14 -1.04 25.26 -11.88
N ASN A 15 0.19 25.02 -11.46
CA ASN A 15 0.80 23.71 -11.55
C ASN A 15 0.03 22.78 -10.60
N THR A 16 -1.03 22.14 -11.09
CA THR A 16 -1.63 21.00 -10.44
C THR A 16 -0.65 19.84 -10.57
N THR A 17 0.13 19.58 -9.52
CA THR A 17 0.85 18.32 -9.39
C THR A 17 -0.19 17.24 -9.28
N GLN A 18 -0.45 16.54 -10.37
CA GLN A 18 -1.30 15.38 -10.39
C GLN A 18 -0.51 14.28 -9.65
N LEU A 19 -0.92 13.96 -8.42
CA LEU A 19 -0.43 12.79 -7.72
C LEU A 19 -0.94 11.57 -8.49
N PHE A 20 -0.02 10.88 -9.16
CA PHE A 20 -0.30 9.57 -9.71
C PHE A 20 -0.13 8.54 -8.60
N ALA A 21 -1.07 7.63 -8.50
CA ALA A 21 -0.89 6.43 -7.67
C ALA A 21 0.32 5.66 -8.24
N GLU A 22 1.24 5.27 -7.37
CA GLU A 22 2.49 4.62 -7.76
C GLU A 22 2.75 3.42 -6.85
N ILE A 23 3.30 2.35 -7.44
CA ILE A 23 3.72 1.16 -6.71
C ILE A 23 5.24 1.18 -6.58
N TYR A 24 5.72 1.16 -5.34
CA TYR A 24 7.14 1.03 -5.03
C TYR A 24 7.44 -0.38 -4.53
N GLU A 25 8.36 -1.05 -5.15
CA GLU A 25 8.86 -2.35 -4.69
C GLU A 25 9.82 -2.14 -3.53
N VAL A 26 9.63 -2.91 -2.44
CA VAL A 26 10.42 -2.78 -1.22
C VAL A 26 10.97 -4.10 -0.72
N ASN A 27 12.15 -4.02 -0.14
CA ASN A 27 12.84 -5.10 0.56
C ASN A 27 12.66 -5.00 2.08
N ASN A 28 13.23 -5.93 2.83
CA ASN A 28 13.10 -6.00 4.29
C ASN A 28 13.60 -4.74 5.01
N GLU A 29 14.73 -4.18 4.61
CA GLU A 29 15.28 -2.96 5.21
C GLU A 29 14.34 -1.77 5.04
N LYS A 30 13.74 -1.64 3.85
CA LYS A 30 12.76 -0.58 3.59
C LYS A 30 11.48 -0.80 4.39
N ILE A 31 11.04 -2.05 4.57
CA ILE A 31 9.88 -2.38 5.41
C ILE A 31 10.10 -1.91 6.86
N GLU A 32 11.25 -2.21 7.45
CA GLU A 32 11.60 -1.78 8.81
C GLU A 32 11.49 -0.27 8.94
N MET A 33 12.11 0.48 8.04
CA MET A 33 12.05 1.94 8.03
C MET A 33 10.63 2.49 7.88
N LEU A 34 9.79 1.86 7.04
CA LEU A 34 8.41 2.27 6.86
C LEU A 34 7.56 2.02 8.12
N LEU A 35 7.76 0.88 8.77
CA LEU A 35 7.10 0.53 10.03
C LEU A 35 7.49 1.48 11.18
N GLU A 36 8.77 1.85 11.28
CA GLU A 36 9.25 2.86 12.24
C GLU A 36 8.58 4.22 12.02
N ASN A 37 8.21 4.54 10.79
CA ASN A 37 7.45 5.74 10.42
C ASN A 37 5.93 5.54 10.48
N SER A 38 5.46 4.49 11.12
CA SER A 38 4.03 4.18 11.31
C SER A 38 3.25 3.98 10.01
N VAL A 39 3.91 3.59 8.92
CA VAL A 39 3.22 3.22 7.68
C VAL A 39 2.49 1.89 7.91
N PRO A 40 1.17 1.81 7.70
CA PRO A 40 0.43 0.57 7.93
C PRO A 40 0.86 -0.51 6.96
N LEU A 41 1.11 -1.72 7.49
CA LEU A 41 1.37 -2.93 6.71
C LEU A 41 0.12 -3.81 6.75
N ILE A 42 -0.40 -4.14 5.60
CA ILE A 42 -1.54 -5.05 5.42
C ILE A 42 -1.01 -6.40 4.93
N ASP A 43 -1.14 -7.41 5.77
CA ASP A 43 -0.86 -8.80 5.43
C ASP A 43 -2.13 -9.42 4.84
N ILE A 44 -2.13 -9.61 3.51
CA ILE A 44 -3.29 -10.07 2.75
C ILE A 44 -3.43 -11.59 2.68
N ARG A 45 -2.59 -12.33 3.42
CA ARG A 45 -2.63 -13.79 3.45
C ARG A 45 -3.89 -14.32 4.15
N THR A 46 -4.04 -15.62 4.18
CA THR A 46 -5.13 -16.30 4.92
C THR A 46 -4.78 -16.48 6.40
N GLU A 47 -5.79 -16.65 7.24
CA GLU A 47 -5.63 -16.96 8.66
C GLU A 47 -4.75 -18.18 8.90
N GLY A 48 -4.90 -19.24 8.10
CA GLY A 48 -4.05 -20.44 8.19
C GLY A 48 -2.58 -20.14 7.97
N GLU A 49 -2.25 -19.28 7.02
CA GLU A 49 -0.87 -18.85 6.75
C GLU A 49 -0.31 -18.00 7.89
N TRP A 50 -1.10 -17.12 8.49
CA TRP A 50 -0.68 -16.33 9.66
C TRP A 50 -0.34 -17.21 10.84
N ARG A 51 -1.15 -18.22 11.10
CA ARG A 51 -0.94 -19.20 12.20
C ARG A 51 0.27 -20.09 11.96
N GLU A 52 0.53 -20.47 10.71
CA GLU A 52 1.65 -21.32 10.32
C GLU A 52 3.01 -20.64 10.53
N THR A 53 3.16 -19.40 10.07
CA THR A 53 4.46 -18.73 10.01
C THR A 53 4.61 -17.58 10.99
N GLY A 54 3.52 -17.15 11.62
CA GLY A 54 3.47 -15.87 12.31
C GLY A 54 3.30 -14.70 11.34
N VAL A 55 3.29 -13.51 11.90
CA VAL A 55 3.08 -12.22 11.21
C VAL A 55 4.14 -11.22 11.62
N ILE A 56 4.34 -10.18 10.83
CA ILE A 56 5.16 -9.04 11.25
C ILE A 56 4.39 -8.28 12.33
N ASN A 57 5.08 -7.91 13.40
CA ASN A 57 4.45 -7.20 14.52
C ASN A 57 3.73 -5.93 14.05
N ASN A 58 2.56 -5.65 14.62
CA ASN A 58 1.70 -4.52 14.26
C ASN A 58 1.18 -4.50 12.81
N SER A 59 1.25 -5.62 12.09
CA SER A 59 0.58 -5.72 10.78
C SER A 59 -0.94 -5.85 10.93
N TYR A 60 -1.66 -5.25 10.01
CA TYR A 60 -3.10 -5.43 9.86
C TYR A 60 -3.36 -6.71 9.08
N LEU A 61 -4.13 -7.62 9.66
CA LEU A 61 -4.43 -8.93 9.10
C LEU A 61 -5.76 -8.85 8.32
N LEU A 62 -5.66 -8.69 7.00
CA LEU A 62 -6.82 -8.45 6.14
C LEU A 62 -6.73 -9.31 4.88
N THR A 63 -7.24 -10.53 4.95
CA THR A 63 -7.24 -11.48 3.82
C THR A 63 -7.89 -10.88 2.59
N PHE A 64 -7.20 -10.94 1.45
CA PHE A 64 -7.77 -10.54 0.17
C PHE A 64 -8.40 -11.71 -0.59
N PHE A 65 -7.60 -12.75 -0.88
CA PHE A 65 -8.10 -13.99 -1.49
C PHE A 65 -8.40 -15.00 -0.39
N ASP A 66 -9.61 -15.55 -0.38
CA ASP A 66 -9.94 -16.67 0.50
C ASP A 66 -9.22 -17.97 0.09
N LYS A 67 -9.43 -19.04 0.82
CA LYS A 67 -8.81 -20.36 0.54
C LYS A 67 -9.17 -20.94 -0.83
N ASP A 68 -10.28 -20.51 -1.41
CA ASP A 68 -10.79 -20.93 -2.72
C ASP A 68 -10.43 -19.95 -3.84
N GLY A 69 -9.70 -18.86 -3.51
CA GLY A 69 -9.27 -17.82 -4.43
C GLY A 69 -10.32 -16.75 -4.73
N ASN A 70 -11.45 -16.75 -4.01
CA ASN A 70 -12.46 -15.70 -4.17
C ASN A 70 -12.06 -14.43 -3.45
N TYR A 71 -12.55 -13.30 -3.95
CA TYR A 71 -12.33 -11.99 -3.35
C TYR A 71 -13.48 -11.02 -3.62
N ASN A 72 -13.59 -9.99 -2.79
CA ASN A 72 -14.49 -8.87 -3.02
C ASN A 72 -13.70 -7.57 -2.87
N PHE A 73 -13.20 -7.05 -3.99
CA PHE A 73 -12.33 -5.88 -4.01
C PHE A 73 -12.97 -4.66 -3.35
N LYS A 74 -14.24 -4.36 -3.68
CA LYS A 74 -14.94 -3.20 -3.12
C LYS A 74 -15.07 -3.26 -1.60
N LYS A 75 -15.47 -4.42 -1.06
CA LYS A 75 -15.57 -4.63 0.38
C LYS A 75 -14.21 -4.50 1.05
N TRP A 76 -13.18 -5.11 0.46
CA TRP A 76 -11.83 -5.07 0.98
C TRP A 76 -11.26 -3.64 1.02
N MET A 77 -11.50 -2.83 -0.02
CA MET A 77 -11.08 -1.42 -0.03
C MET A 77 -11.72 -0.59 1.07
N ILE A 78 -12.98 -0.84 1.42
CA ILE A 78 -13.64 -0.16 2.55
C ILE A 78 -12.90 -0.45 3.87
N GLU A 79 -12.41 -1.67 4.05
CA GLU A 79 -11.61 -2.03 5.23
C GLU A 79 -10.22 -1.37 5.20
N VAL A 80 -9.59 -1.26 4.03
CA VAL A 80 -8.32 -0.52 3.84
C VAL A 80 -8.48 0.96 4.20
N GLU A 81 -9.58 1.61 3.84
CA GLU A 81 -9.89 3.00 4.20
C GLU A 81 -9.98 3.21 5.72
N GLY A 82 -10.32 2.18 6.47
CA GLY A 82 -10.28 2.21 7.94
C GLY A 82 -8.89 2.00 8.55
N ILE A 83 -7.90 1.57 7.75
CA ILE A 83 -6.54 1.24 8.18
C ILE A 83 -5.53 2.32 7.78
N ALA A 84 -5.61 2.77 6.55
CA ALA A 84 -4.69 3.73 5.96
C ALA A 84 -5.40 5.03 5.58
N ASP A 85 -4.73 6.16 5.78
CA ASP A 85 -5.25 7.45 5.35
C ASP A 85 -5.43 7.49 3.83
N GLU A 86 -6.51 8.10 3.37
CA GLU A 86 -6.74 8.36 1.95
C GLU A 86 -5.51 9.09 1.36
N ASN A 87 -5.03 8.61 0.23
CA ASN A 87 -3.80 9.11 -0.41
C ASN A 87 -2.51 8.91 0.41
N GLY A 88 -2.60 8.21 1.52
CA GLY A 88 -1.47 7.91 2.39
C GLY A 88 -0.64 6.70 1.92
N PRO A 89 0.51 6.48 2.58
CA PRO A 89 1.33 5.30 2.31
C PRO A 89 0.69 4.04 2.92
N VAL A 90 0.81 2.93 2.20
CA VAL A 90 0.39 1.60 2.68
C VAL A 90 1.32 0.53 2.16
N ILE A 91 1.67 -0.44 3.00
CA ILE A 91 2.48 -1.60 2.63
C ILE A 91 1.55 -2.78 2.39
N ILE A 92 1.64 -3.41 1.23
CA ILE A 92 0.87 -4.61 0.88
C ILE A 92 1.81 -5.81 0.80
N MET A 93 1.54 -6.83 1.62
CA MET A 93 2.37 -8.01 1.75
C MET A 93 1.56 -9.30 1.64
N CYS A 94 2.13 -10.28 0.95
CA CYS A 94 1.66 -11.66 0.98
C CYS A 94 2.79 -12.63 1.32
N ARG A 95 2.68 -13.91 0.95
CA ARG A 95 3.72 -14.91 1.24
C ARG A 95 5.00 -14.70 0.42
N SER A 96 4.88 -14.51 -0.90
CA SER A 96 6.00 -14.49 -1.85
C SER A 96 5.99 -13.31 -2.83
N GLY A 97 5.08 -12.34 -2.67
CA GLY A 97 4.95 -11.17 -3.52
C GLY A 97 3.94 -11.31 -4.67
N ARG A 98 3.54 -12.52 -5.06
CA ARG A 98 2.63 -12.71 -6.21
C ARG A 98 1.24 -12.11 -5.99
N ARG A 99 0.56 -12.46 -4.89
CA ARG A 99 -0.78 -11.96 -4.57
C ARG A 99 -0.77 -10.46 -4.30
N SER A 100 0.20 -9.97 -3.55
CA SER A 100 0.33 -8.55 -3.24
C SER A 100 0.60 -7.71 -4.48
N SER A 101 1.34 -8.22 -5.47
CA SER A 101 1.48 -7.55 -6.77
C SER A 101 0.15 -7.40 -7.50
N ILE A 102 -0.67 -8.47 -7.53
CA ILE A 102 -2.00 -8.44 -8.15
C ILE A 102 -2.89 -7.40 -7.45
N VAL A 103 -2.95 -7.43 -6.11
CA VAL A 103 -3.78 -6.52 -5.32
C VAL A 103 -3.34 -5.07 -5.49
N SER A 104 -2.03 -4.80 -5.43
CA SER A 104 -1.48 -3.47 -5.66
C SER A 104 -1.88 -2.91 -7.05
N ASN A 105 -1.79 -3.73 -8.09
CA ASN A 105 -2.23 -3.33 -9.42
C ASN A 105 -3.76 -3.11 -9.52
N MET A 106 -4.56 -3.89 -8.79
CA MET A 106 -6.01 -3.66 -8.72
C MET A 106 -6.33 -2.34 -8.02
N MET A 107 -5.60 -1.98 -6.96
CA MET A 107 -5.76 -0.70 -6.27
C MET A 107 -5.48 0.47 -7.23
N ILE A 108 -4.38 0.43 -7.98
CA ILE A 108 -4.04 1.45 -8.98
C ILE A 108 -5.13 1.58 -10.05
N LYS A 109 -5.58 0.46 -10.61
CA LYS A 109 -6.64 0.43 -11.64
C LYS A 109 -8.00 0.91 -11.12
N GLY A 110 -8.24 0.74 -9.82
CA GLY A 110 -9.44 1.22 -9.13
C GLY A 110 -9.42 2.71 -8.79
N ASN A 111 -8.47 3.49 -9.34
CA ASN A 111 -8.25 4.91 -9.08
C ASN A 111 -7.97 5.22 -7.59
N SER A 112 -7.36 4.29 -6.85
CA SER A 112 -6.85 4.62 -5.54
C SER A 112 -5.68 5.60 -5.67
N GLU A 113 -5.62 6.56 -4.80
CA GLU A 113 -4.51 7.54 -4.75
C GLU A 113 -3.47 7.16 -3.68
N TYR A 114 -3.52 5.91 -3.19
CA TYR A 114 -2.56 5.42 -2.21
C TYR A 114 -1.14 5.36 -2.76
N LEU A 115 -0.18 5.69 -1.91
CA LEU A 115 1.22 5.41 -2.13
C LEU A 115 1.49 3.97 -1.70
N ILE A 116 1.55 3.05 -2.67
CA ILE A 116 1.60 1.61 -2.39
C ILE A 116 3.05 1.12 -2.35
N TYR A 117 3.45 0.53 -1.23
CA TYR A 117 4.69 -0.20 -1.07
C TYR A 117 4.42 -1.70 -1.18
N HIS A 118 4.90 -2.31 -2.26
CA HIS A 118 4.74 -3.74 -2.53
C HIS A 118 5.94 -4.52 -2.02
N VAL A 119 5.71 -5.49 -1.14
CA VAL A 119 6.77 -6.38 -0.64
C VAL A 119 7.06 -7.46 -1.67
N THR A 120 8.10 -7.26 -2.47
CA THR A 120 8.42 -8.06 -3.67
C THR A 120 8.56 -9.56 -3.38
N ASN A 121 9.20 -9.93 -2.28
CA ASN A 121 9.42 -11.33 -1.90
C ASN A 121 8.56 -11.80 -0.73
N GLY A 122 7.60 -10.98 -0.30
CA GLY A 122 6.65 -11.29 0.77
C GLY A 122 7.30 -11.60 2.11
N ILE A 123 6.49 -12.13 3.03
CA ILE A 123 6.98 -12.50 4.37
C ILE A 123 8.03 -13.62 4.33
N LYS A 124 8.07 -14.41 3.26
CA LYS A 124 9.09 -15.45 3.08
C LYS A 124 10.50 -14.86 3.20
N SER A 125 10.78 -13.78 2.48
CA SER A 125 12.09 -13.11 2.56
C SER A 125 12.38 -12.54 3.95
N TRP A 126 11.36 -12.03 4.63
CA TRP A 126 11.47 -11.54 6.01
C TRP A 126 11.96 -12.63 6.97
N ILE A 127 11.34 -13.81 6.89
CA ILE A 127 11.66 -14.98 7.72
C ILE A 127 13.05 -15.55 7.37
N GLU A 128 13.37 -15.68 6.07
CA GLU A 128 14.67 -16.20 5.57
C GLU A 128 15.84 -15.29 6.00
N SER A 129 15.58 -14.00 6.20
CA SER A 129 16.56 -13.04 6.74
C SER A 129 16.65 -13.06 8.27
N SER A 130 16.06 -14.05 8.93
CA SER A 130 16.02 -14.20 10.40
C SER A 130 15.32 -13.06 11.13
N ASN A 131 14.46 -12.31 10.46
CA ASN A 131 13.62 -11.31 11.09
C ASN A 131 12.50 -11.97 11.91
N LYS A 132 12.13 -11.33 13.01
CA LYS A 132 11.15 -11.89 13.95
C LYS A 132 9.72 -11.79 13.41
N THR A 133 8.95 -12.85 13.67
CA THR A 133 7.50 -12.85 13.56
C THR A 133 6.87 -13.05 14.95
N VAL A 134 5.62 -12.64 15.08
CA VAL A 134 4.82 -12.85 16.28
C VAL A 134 3.60 -13.71 15.94
N LYS A 135 2.96 -14.29 16.94
CA LYS A 135 1.68 -15.00 16.74
C LYS A 135 0.63 -13.97 16.35
N PRO A 136 -0.28 -14.31 15.40
CA PRO A 136 -1.44 -13.46 15.15
C PRO A 136 -2.36 -13.46 16.38
N ASP A 137 -2.95 -12.30 16.68
CA ASP A 137 -3.96 -12.14 17.73
C ASP A 137 -5.30 -12.77 17.35
#